data_ff0ef093fe754b1cbb814196fb3a78dd
#
_entry.id   ff0ef093fe754b1cbb814196fb3a78dd
#
_cell.length_a   1.000
_cell.length_b   1.000
_cell.length_c   1.000
_cell.angle_alpha   90.00
_cell.angle_beta   90.00
_cell.angle_gamma   90.00
#
_symmetry.space_group_name_H-M   'P 1'
#
loop_
_entity.id
_entity.type
_entity.pdbx_description
1 polymer ?
#
loop_
_entity_poly.entity_id
_entity_poly.type
_entity_poly.pdbx_seq_one_letter_code
_entity_poly.pdbx_strand_id
1 'polypeptide(L)'
;KTDLEDKEIILDNFLNNKFKILVSTTIIEVGIDFPNANVIIIEDANKFGLSQLHQLRGRVGRGDKESSCILMFKSNLSVNAKKRINILKESNDGFYISEEDMKIRGFGDILGFKQSGIKNFKLADPVHNSDLFLLAEKEINRIENENEDISRFKPLIKLYDRADIINDIA
;
A
#
# COMPACT_ATOMS: atom_id res chain seq x y z
N LYS A 1 20.11 17.94 8.02
CA LYS A 1 18.62 18.05 8.09
C LYS A 1 18.31 19.53 7.92
N THR A 2 17.56 19.88 6.89
CA THR A 2 17.13 21.26 6.62
C THR A 2 16.03 21.63 7.62
N ASP A 3 16.07 22.83 8.21
CA ASP A 3 15.04 23.30 9.12
C ASP A 3 13.70 23.51 8.39
N LEU A 4 12.58 23.57 9.13
CA LEU A 4 11.24 23.68 8.55
C LEU A 4 11.09 24.97 7.71
N GLU A 5 11.58 26.08 8.22
CA GLU A 5 11.54 27.38 7.52
C GLU A 5 12.33 27.36 6.21
N ASP A 6 13.52 26.74 6.20
CA ASP A 6 14.32 26.58 4.98
C ASP A 6 13.61 25.73 3.93
N LYS A 7 12.86 24.70 4.35
CA LYS A 7 12.10 23.85 3.41
C LYS A 7 10.97 24.62 2.73
N GLU A 8 10.24 25.43 3.47
CA GLU A 8 9.16 26.25 2.92
C GLU A 8 9.71 27.25 1.89
N ILE A 9 10.83 27.91 2.21
CA ILE A 9 11.51 28.83 1.30
C ILE A 9 11.97 28.12 0.02
N ILE A 10 12.56 26.93 0.14
CA ILE A 10 13.03 26.15 -1.01
C ILE A 10 11.84 25.73 -1.89
N LEU A 11 10.75 25.27 -1.29
CA LEU A 11 9.54 24.87 -2.02
C LEU A 11 8.89 26.06 -2.74
N ASP A 12 8.77 27.19 -2.07
CA ASP A 12 8.22 28.41 -2.66
C ASP A 12 9.07 28.89 -3.85
N ASN A 13 10.39 28.86 -3.71
CA ASN A 13 11.30 29.21 -4.79
C ASN A 13 11.21 28.26 -5.98
N PHE A 14 10.97 26.95 -5.74
CA PHE A 14 10.74 25.99 -6.80
C PHE A 14 9.39 26.21 -7.50
N LEU A 15 8.32 26.43 -6.74
CA LEU A 15 6.99 26.73 -7.26
C LEU A 15 6.99 28.03 -8.11
N ASN A 16 7.77 29.03 -7.69
CA ASN A 16 7.93 30.29 -8.42
C ASN A 16 8.97 30.22 -9.56
N ASN A 17 9.41 29.01 -9.95
CA ASN A 17 10.39 28.77 -11.03
C ASN A 17 11.78 29.44 -10.84
N LYS A 18 12.13 29.85 -9.62
CA LYS A 18 13.47 30.32 -9.32
C LYS A 18 14.52 29.21 -9.37
N PHE A 19 14.10 27.98 -8.99
CA PHE A 19 14.87 26.76 -9.16
C PHE A 19 14.26 25.89 -10.25
N LYS A 20 15.11 25.24 -11.05
CA LYS A 20 14.67 24.33 -12.12
C LYS A 20 14.68 22.88 -11.71
N ILE A 21 15.40 22.55 -10.66
CA ILE A 21 15.54 21.18 -10.15
C ILE A 21 15.33 21.21 -8.64
N LEU A 22 14.48 20.34 -8.16
CA LEU A 22 14.27 20.09 -6.74
C LEU A 22 14.70 18.65 -6.42
N VAL A 23 15.65 18.48 -5.49
CA VAL A 23 16.07 17.19 -4.98
C VAL A 23 15.55 17.04 -3.56
N SER A 24 14.81 15.96 -3.30
CA SER A 24 14.22 15.76 -1.99
C SER A 24 14.06 14.27 -1.67
N THR A 25 13.81 13.98 -0.42
CA THR A 25 13.36 12.66 0.02
C THR A 25 11.83 12.57 -0.09
N THR A 26 11.25 11.43 0.29
CA THR A 26 9.82 11.10 0.25
C THR A 26 8.88 12.08 1.00
N ILE A 27 9.43 13.08 1.69
CA ILE A 27 8.67 14.10 2.42
C ILE A 27 7.71 14.91 1.52
N ILE A 28 7.91 14.87 0.20
CA ILE A 28 7.05 15.54 -0.79
C ILE A 28 5.78 14.72 -1.11
N GLU A 29 5.58 13.55 -0.50
CA GLU A 29 4.46 12.66 -0.81
C GLU A 29 3.09 13.27 -0.51
N VAL A 30 2.98 14.19 0.46
CA VAL A 30 1.68 14.67 0.95
C VAL A 30 1.51 16.17 0.82
N GLY A 31 0.48 16.58 0.09
CA GLY A 31 -0.11 17.92 0.19
C GLY A 31 0.47 19.00 -0.71
N ILE A 32 1.57 18.77 -1.46
CA ILE A 32 2.15 19.80 -2.34
C ILE A 32 2.07 19.34 -3.79
N ASP A 33 1.46 20.16 -4.63
CA ASP A 33 1.41 19.98 -6.07
C ASP A 33 2.45 20.86 -6.76
N PHE A 34 3.07 20.32 -7.81
CA PHE A 34 4.07 21.03 -8.60
C PHE A 34 3.58 21.24 -10.04
N PRO A 35 2.69 22.23 -10.27
CA PRO A 35 2.10 22.44 -11.60
C PRO A 35 3.12 22.78 -12.68
N ASN A 36 4.27 23.33 -12.28
CA ASN A 36 5.36 23.69 -13.18
C ASN A 36 6.36 22.55 -13.42
N ALA A 37 6.26 21.46 -12.66
CA ALA A 37 7.12 20.29 -12.82
C ALA A 37 6.50 19.31 -13.82
N ASN A 38 7.25 19.02 -14.88
CA ASN A 38 6.85 18.08 -15.91
C ASN A 38 7.67 16.78 -15.93
N VAL A 39 8.72 16.70 -15.12
CA VAL A 39 9.54 15.48 -14.98
C VAL A 39 9.73 15.16 -13.51
N ILE A 40 9.50 13.89 -13.17
CA ILE A 40 9.88 13.33 -11.87
C ILE A 40 10.82 12.14 -12.08
N ILE A 41 11.90 12.12 -11.31
CA ILE A 41 12.86 11.01 -11.30
C ILE A 41 12.82 10.37 -9.91
N ILE A 42 12.54 9.09 -9.84
CA ILE A 42 12.46 8.34 -8.59
C ILE A 42 13.63 7.38 -8.53
N GLU A 43 14.61 7.69 -7.66
CA GLU A 43 15.73 6.78 -7.40
C GLU A 43 15.31 5.60 -6.53
N ASP A 44 15.97 4.46 -6.74
CA ASP A 44 15.67 3.21 -6.02
C ASP A 44 14.17 2.85 -6.01
N ALA A 45 13.48 3.05 -7.13
CA ALA A 45 12.03 2.85 -7.27
C ALA A 45 11.54 1.47 -6.79
N ASN A 46 12.41 0.46 -6.82
CA ASN A 46 12.13 -0.87 -6.30
C ASN A 46 11.92 -0.95 -4.79
N LYS A 47 12.33 0.05 -4.03
CA LYS A 47 12.14 0.14 -2.58
C LYS A 47 10.77 0.69 -2.18
N PHE A 48 10.06 1.32 -3.12
CA PHE A 48 8.75 1.93 -2.88
C PHE A 48 7.62 0.94 -3.09
N GLY A 49 6.53 1.14 -2.34
CA GLY A 49 5.26 0.48 -2.60
C GLY A 49 4.60 0.99 -3.88
N LEU A 50 3.70 0.20 -4.47
CA LEU A 50 3.02 0.57 -5.72
C LEU A 50 2.17 1.83 -5.55
N SER A 51 1.42 1.94 -4.45
CA SER A 51 0.64 3.13 -4.11
C SER A 51 1.52 4.37 -3.94
N GLN A 52 2.70 4.25 -3.32
CA GLN A 52 3.64 5.35 -3.16
C GLN A 52 4.18 5.84 -4.52
N LEU A 53 4.58 4.91 -5.39
CA LEU A 53 5.03 5.26 -6.75
C LEU A 53 3.92 5.96 -7.53
N HIS A 54 2.68 5.52 -7.40
CA HIS A 54 1.53 6.14 -8.04
C HIS A 54 1.30 7.57 -7.52
N GLN A 55 1.37 7.78 -6.20
CA GLN A 55 1.24 9.12 -5.59
C GLN A 55 2.35 10.06 -6.05
N LEU A 56 3.61 9.58 -6.09
CA LEU A 56 4.75 10.37 -6.58
C LEU A 56 4.59 10.75 -8.05
N ARG A 57 4.18 9.80 -8.91
CA ARG A 57 3.90 10.07 -10.32
C ARG A 57 2.83 11.15 -10.48
N GLY A 58 1.78 11.13 -9.66
CA GLY A 58 0.69 12.11 -9.67
C GLY A 58 1.09 13.53 -9.22
N ARG A 59 2.33 13.76 -8.77
CA ARG A 59 2.80 15.09 -8.37
C ARG A 59 3.27 15.97 -9.53
N VAL A 60 3.44 15.40 -10.70
CA VAL A 60 3.80 16.10 -11.92
C VAL A 60 2.70 15.96 -12.98
N GLY A 61 2.70 16.84 -13.98
CA GLY A 61 1.77 16.72 -15.11
C GLY A 61 0.37 17.24 -14.84
N ARG A 62 0.20 18.16 -13.91
CA ARG A 62 -1.10 18.80 -13.62
C ARG A 62 -1.34 20.06 -14.47
N GLY A 63 -0.41 20.41 -15.34
CA GLY A 63 -0.53 21.50 -16.31
C GLY A 63 -0.79 20.99 -17.73
N ASP A 64 -0.82 21.90 -18.70
CA ASP A 64 -1.04 21.60 -20.11
C ASP A 64 0.15 20.93 -20.83
N LYS A 65 1.24 20.67 -20.12
CA LYS A 65 2.47 20.08 -20.68
C LYS A 65 2.52 18.58 -20.45
N GLU A 66 3.04 17.88 -21.44
CA GLU A 66 3.37 16.46 -21.27
C GLU A 66 4.31 16.25 -20.09
N SER A 67 4.06 15.22 -19.31
CA SER A 67 4.84 14.87 -18.14
C SER A 67 5.47 13.49 -18.25
N SER A 68 6.63 13.34 -17.63
CA SER A 68 7.38 12.08 -17.62
C SER A 68 7.73 11.68 -16.20
N CYS A 69 7.51 10.39 -15.89
CA CYS A 69 7.95 9.77 -14.66
C CYS A 69 9.04 8.74 -14.98
N ILE A 70 10.25 8.98 -14.49
CA ILE A 70 11.42 8.13 -14.71
C ILE A 70 11.68 7.34 -13.44
N LEU A 71 11.60 6.00 -13.54
CA LEU A 71 11.90 5.10 -12.44
C LEU A 71 13.31 4.55 -12.59
N MET A 72 14.19 4.86 -11.64
CA MET A 72 15.55 4.33 -11.59
C MET A 72 15.62 3.18 -10.59
N PHE A 73 16.23 2.08 -10.98
CA PHE A 73 16.39 0.89 -10.13
C PHE A 73 17.61 0.06 -10.53
N LYS A 74 18.07 -0.78 -9.61
CA LYS A 74 19.19 -1.71 -9.83
C LYS A 74 18.74 -2.90 -10.69
N SER A 75 19.66 -3.52 -11.42
CA SER A 75 19.36 -4.62 -12.35
C SER A 75 18.72 -5.85 -11.69
N ASN A 76 19.03 -6.15 -10.43
CA ASN A 76 18.54 -7.33 -9.72
C ASN A 76 17.25 -7.01 -8.95
N LEU A 77 16.13 -6.98 -9.66
CA LEU A 77 14.82 -6.77 -9.06
C LEU A 77 14.21 -8.09 -8.58
N SER A 78 13.58 -8.07 -7.39
CA SER A 78 12.70 -9.16 -6.97
C SER A 78 11.48 -9.27 -7.89
N VAL A 79 10.83 -10.44 -7.91
CA VAL A 79 9.62 -10.69 -8.70
C VAL A 79 8.54 -9.64 -8.41
N ASN A 80 8.29 -9.36 -7.12
CA ASN A 80 7.30 -8.37 -6.72
C ASN A 80 7.68 -6.94 -7.12
N ALA A 81 8.96 -6.58 -7.09
CA ALA A 81 9.40 -5.27 -7.56
C ALA A 81 9.20 -5.09 -9.06
N LYS A 82 9.53 -6.11 -9.86
CA LYS A 82 9.24 -6.12 -11.31
C LYS A 82 7.75 -5.96 -11.58
N LYS A 83 6.90 -6.73 -10.87
CA LYS A 83 5.45 -6.66 -11.03
C LYS A 83 4.93 -5.25 -10.75
N ARG A 84 5.33 -4.61 -9.62
CA ARG A 84 4.93 -3.24 -9.28
C ARG A 84 5.32 -2.22 -10.36
N ILE A 85 6.56 -2.28 -10.85
CA ILE A 85 7.05 -1.36 -11.89
C ILE A 85 6.26 -1.53 -13.18
N ASN A 86 5.97 -2.76 -13.59
CA ASN A 86 5.19 -3.04 -14.81
C ASN A 86 3.76 -2.52 -14.69
N ILE A 87 3.07 -2.77 -13.57
CA ILE A 87 1.71 -2.26 -13.33
C ILE A 87 1.68 -0.73 -13.43
N LEU A 88 2.64 -0.05 -12.80
CA LEU A 88 2.71 1.40 -12.86
C LEU A 88 2.98 1.93 -14.28
N LYS A 89 3.73 1.18 -15.10
CA LYS A 89 4.02 1.51 -16.49
C LYS A 89 2.80 1.33 -17.39
N GLU A 90 2.00 0.29 -17.14
CA GLU A 90 0.87 -0.11 -17.97
C GLU A 90 -0.41 0.68 -17.71
N SER A 91 -0.58 1.20 -16.48
CA SER A 91 -1.82 1.86 -16.08
C SER A 91 -1.60 3.18 -15.35
N ASN A 92 -2.53 4.12 -15.60
CA ASN A 92 -2.71 5.37 -14.85
C ASN A 92 -3.93 5.31 -13.92
N ASP A 93 -4.73 4.25 -13.99
CA ASP A 93 -5.93 4.08 -13.19
C ASP A 93 -5.58 3.78 -11.73
N GLY A 94 -5.93 4.70 -10.83
CA GLY A 94 -5.65 4.58 -9.39
C GLY A 94 -6.39 3.42 -8.73
N PHE A 95 -7.60 3.06 -9.19
CA PHE A 95 -8.36 1.93 -8.67
C PHE A 95 -7.69 0.61 -9.04
N TYR A 96 -7.34 0.44 -10.31
CA TYR A 96 -6.60 -0.73 -10.78
C TYR A 96 -5.27 -0.89 -10.03
N ILE A 97 -4.51 0.20 -9.86
CA ILE A 97 -3.23 0.20 -9.15
C ILE A 97 -3.41 -0.19 -7.68
N SER A 98 -4.46 0.29 -7.03
CA SER A 98 -4.79 -0.06 -5.64
C SER A 98 -5.15 -1.54 -5.50
N GLU A 99 -5.95 -2.07 -6.40
CA GLU A 99 -6.32 -3.47 -6.43
C GLU A 99 -5.11 -4.39 -6.62
N GLU A 100 -4.23 -4.04 -7.56
CA GLU A 100 -2.99 -4.79 -7.80
C GLU A 100 -1.98 -4.66 -6.64
N ASP A 101 -1.93 -3.49 -5.96
CA ASP A 101 -1.10 -3.33 -4.75
C ASP A 101 -1.61 -4.25 -3.63
N MET A 102 -2.93 -4.37 -3.46
CA MET A 102 -3.55 -5.33 -2.54
C MET A 102 -3.19 -6.78 -2.87
N LYS A 103 -3.25 -7.17 -4.14
CA LYS A 103 -2.88 -8.52 -4.58
C LYS A 103 -1.40 -8.83 -4.31
N ILE A 104 -0.51 -7.86 -4.54
CA ILE A 104 0.94 -8.01 -4.31
C ILE A 104 1.28 -8.11 -2.82
N ARG A 105 0.65 -7.29 -1.97
CA ARG A 105 0.86 -7.30 -0.51
C ARG A 105 0.18 -8.48 0.16
N GLY A 106 -0.88 -8.98 -0.43
CA GLY A 106 -1.79 -9.94 0.17
C GLY A 106 -2.75 -9.28 1.17
N PHE A 107 -3.98 -9.76 1.22
CA PHE A 107 -5.03 -9.25 2.09
C PHE A 107 -4.66 -9.27 3.58
N GLY A 108 -3.77 -10.17 4.00
CA GLY A 108 -3.31 -10.28 5.37
C GLY A 108 -2.57 -9.07 5.91
N ASP A 109 -1.88 -8.29 5.05
CA ASP A 109 -1.21 -7.04 5.45
C ASP A 109 -2.20 -5.89 5.68
N ILE A 110 -3.29 -5.86 4.91
CA ILE A 110 -4.30 -4.78 4.96
C ILE A 110 -5.19 -4.93 6.19
N LEU A 111 -5.53 -6.17 6.53
CA LEU A 111 -6.36 -6.47 7.70
C LEU A 111 -5.55 -6.51 9.00
N GLY A 112 -4.26 -6.15 8.97
CA GLY A 112 -3.40 -6.14 10.16
C GLY A 112 -3.00 -7.53 10.67
N PHE A 113 -3.37 -8.61 9.98
CA PHE A 113 -3.12 -9.98 10.42
C PHE A 113 -1.62 -10.34 10.49
N LYS A 114 -0.75 -9.66 9.71
CA LYS A 114 0.70 -9.87 9.84
C LYS A 114 1.29 -9.28 11.13
N GLN A 115 0.68 -8.21 11.65
CA GLN A 115 1.11 -7.64 12.93
C GLN A 115 0.74 -8.54 14.12
N SER A 116 -0.30 -9.34 13.99
CA SER A 116 -0.74 -10.29 15.02
C SER A 116 -0.08 -11.67 14.94
N GLY A 117 0.91 -11.88 14.05
CA GLY A 117 1.61 -13.16 13.91
C GLY A 117 0.81 -14.26 13.21
N ILE A 118 -0.42 -14.01 12.79
CA ILE A 118 -1.27 -14.95 12.06
C ILE A 118 -0.83 -14.98 10.61
N LYS A 119 0.08 -15.87 10.28
CA LYS A 119 0.69 -15.94 8.94
C LYS A 119 -0.21 -16.51 7.86
N ASN A 120 -1.16 -17.37 8.19
CA ASN A 120 -2.08 -18.01 7.21
C ASN A 120 -3.35 -18.49 7.89
N PHE A 121 -4.49 -18.30 7.24
CA PHE A 121 -5.69 -19.07 7.57
C PHE A 121 -5.46 -20.54 7.21
N LYS A 122 -5.95 -21.47 8.03
CA LYS A 122 -5.73 -22.90 7.80
C LYS A 122 -6.54 -23.47 6.64
N LEU A 123 -7.72 -22.91 6.39
CA LEU A 123 -8.70 -23.45 5.45
C LEU A 123 -9.02 -22.55 4.27
N ALA A 124 -8.70 -21.26 4.33
CA ALA A 124 -9.06 -20.32 3.29
C ALA A 124 -7.93 -19.33 3.04
N ASP A 125 -7.74 -18.97 1.78
CA ASP A 125 -6.88 -17.90 1.34
C ASP A 125 -7.73 -16.66 1.04
N PRO A 126 -7.46 -15.49 1.67
CA PRO A 126 -8.26 -14.29 1.45
C PRO A 126 -8.34 -13.81 0.00
N VAL A 127 -7.33 -14.14 -0.81
CA VAL A 127 -7.27 -13.75 -2.23
C VAL A 127 -8.09 -14.69 -3.10
N HIS A 128 -7.95 -16.00 -2.87
CA HIS A 128 -8.57 -17.02 -3.71
C HIS A 128 -9.97 -17.45 -3.24
N ASN A 129 -10.28 -17.15 -1.98
CA ASN A 129 -11.54 -17.57 -1.34
C ASN A 129 -12.27 -16.36 -0.73
N SER A 130 -12.28 -15.21 -1.41
CA SER A 130 -12.94 -14.00 -0.93
C SER A 130 -14.43 -14.17 -0.67
N ASP A 131 -15.10 -15.05 -1.42
CA ASP A 131 -16.49 -15.44 -1.26
C ASP A 131 -16.76 -16.14 0.08
N LEU A 132 -15.81 -16.94 0.58
CA LEU A 132 -15.92 -17.59 1.89
C LEU A 132 -15.85 -16.58 3.03
N PHE A 133 -15.08 -15.52 2.88
CA PHE A 133 -15.02 -14.44 3.88
C PHE A 133 -16.32 -13.65 3.94
N LEU A 134 -16.93 -13.35 2.79
CA LEU A 134 -18.25 -12.72 2.74
C LEU A 134 -19.35 -13.60 3.34
N LEU A 135 -19.26 -14.91 3.11
CA LEU A 135 -20.19 -15.88 3.71
C LEU A 135 -20.02 -15.94 5.22
N ALA A 136 -18.77 -15.98 5.71
CA ALA A 136 -18.46 -15.97 7.13
C ALA A 136 -18.96 -14.71 7.83
N GLU A 137 -18.79 -13.54 7.22
CA GLU A 137 -19.31 -12.27 7.73
C GLU A 137 -20.85 -12.30 7.87
N LYS A 138 -21.54 -12.77 6.84
CA LYS A 138 -23.00 -12.91 6.87
C LYS A 138 -23.46 -13.84 8.00
N GLU A 139 -22.76 -14.95 8.18
CA GLU A 139 -23.11 -15.93 9.20
C GLU A 139 -22.82 -15.41 10.62
N ILE A 140 -21.71 -14.69 10.82
CA ILE A 140 -21.41 -14.02 12.10
C ILE A 140 -22.50 -12.99 12.43
N ASN A 141 -22.86 -12.13 11.48
CA ASN A 141 -23.93 -11.15 11.66
C ASN A 141 -25.29 -11.82 11.98
N ARG A 142 -25.59 -12.97 11.37
CA ARG A 142 -26.79 -13.74 11.67
C ARG A 142 -26.78 -14.25 13.11
N ILE A 143 -25.68 -14.87 13.54
CA ILE A 143 -25.49 -15.42 14.90
C ILE A 143 -25.63 -14.32 15.95
N GLU A 144 -25.04 -13.14 15.70
CA GLU A 144 -25.13 -11.99 16.59
C GLU A 144 -26.56 -11.43 16.69
N ASN A 145 -27.24 -11.27 15.54
CA ASN A 145 -28.61 -10.74 15.51
C ASN A 145 -29.65 -11.70 16.14
N GLU A 146 -29.46 -13.00 15.98
CA GLU A 146 -30.36 -14.01 16.54
C GLU A 146 -30.02 -14.37 17.99
N ASN A 147 -28.98 -13.76 18.58
CA ASN A 147 -28.47 -14.09 19.92
C ASN A 147 -28.24 -15.59 20.11
N GLU A 148 -27.77 -16.29 19.06
CA GLU A 148 -27.48 -17.70 19.15
C GLU A 148 -26.40 -18.01 20.20
N ASP A 149 -26.55 -19.17 20.86
CA ASP A 149 -25.56 -19.61 21.83
C ASP A 149 -24.22 -19.97 21.16
N ILE A 150 -23.23 -19.07 21.33
CA ILE A 150 -21.87 -19.23 20.81
C ILE A 150 -21.16 -20.44 21.44
N SER A 151 -21.65 -20.98 22.55
CA SER A 151 -21.03 -22.12 23.24
C SER A 151 -20.89 -23.35 22.36
N ARG A 152 -21.80 -23.55 21.40
CA ARG A 152 -21.76 -24.66 20.42
C ARG A 152 -20.50 -24.61 19.53
N PHE A 153 -19.91 -23.44 19.33
CA PHE A 153 -18.70 -23.26 18.51
C PHE A 153 -17.40 -23.36 19.33
N LYS A 154 -17.47 -23.49 20.67
CA LYS A 154 -16.26 -23.60 21.51
C LYS A 154 -15.26 -24.66 21.05
N PRO A 155 -15.66 -25.87 20.62
CA PRO A 155 -14.72 -26.86 20.12
C PRO A 155 -14.00 -26.42 18.85
N LEU A 156 -14.71 -25.71 17.96
CA LEU A 156 -14.15 -25.17 16.73
C LEU A 156 -13.18 -24.02 17.03
N ILE A 157 -13.58 -23.10 17.91
CA ILE A 157 -12.74 -21.98 18.35
C ILE A 157 -11.45 -22.53 18.97
N LYS A 158 -11.55 -23.48 19.89
CA LYS A 158 -10.37 -24.12 20.52
C LYS A 158 -9.46 -24.81 19.52
N LEU A 159 -9.99 -25.42 18.46
CA LEU A 159 -9.21 -26.07 17.41
C LEU A 159 -8.39 -25.07 16.59
N TYR A 160 -8.88 -23.84 16.41
CA TYR A 160 -8.29 -22.83 15.55
C TYR A 160 -7.69 -21.64 16.31
N ASP A 161 -8.04 -21.46 17.61
CA ASP A 161 -7.46 -20.42 18.46
C ASP A 161 -5.98 -20.75 18.74
N ARG A 162 -5.12 -19.80 18.44
CA ARG A 162 -3.67 -19.92 18.66
C ARG A 162 -3.19 -19.17 19.90
N ALA A 163 -4.11 -18.53 20.63
CA ALA A 163 -3.75 -17.79 21.84
C ALA A 163 -3.10 -18.69 22.91
N ASP A 164 -3.53 -19.97 22.97
CA ASP A 164 -2.98 -20.96 23.91
C ASP A 164 -1.55 -21.40 23.53
N ILE A 165 -1.15 -21.27 22.25
CA ILE A 165 0.21 -21.72 21.80
C ILE A 165 1.27 -20.66 22.14
N ILE A 166 0.87 -19.40 22.32
CA ILE A 166 1.81 -18.30 22.64
C ILE A 166 2.22 -18.35 24.13
N ASN A 167 1.36 -18.88 25.00
CA ASN A 167 1.64 -19.02 26.43
C ASN A 167 2.58 -20.19 26.79
N ASP A 168 2.74 -21.16 25.87
CA ASP A 168 3.65 -22.31 26.08
C ASP A 168 5.08 -22.06 25.57
N ILE A 169 5.37 -20.88 25.01
CA ILE A 169 6.70 -20.52 24.44
C ILE A 169 7.36 -19.34 25.19
N ALA A 170 6.74 -18.84 26.26
CA ALA A 170 7.28 -17.72 27.05
C ALA A 170 8.02 -18.21 28.30
#